data_adefed39d73d82ba27b8da35acc61a1b
#
_entry.id   adefed39d73d82ba27b8da35acc61a1b
#
_cell.length_a   1.000
_cell.length_b   1.000
_cell.length_c   1.000
_cell.angle_alpha   90.00
_cell.angle_beta   90.00
_cell.angle_gamma   90.00
#
_symmetry.space_group_name_H-M   'P 1'
#
loop_
_entity.id
_entity.type
_entity.pdbx_description
1 polymer ?
#
loop_
_entity_poly.entity_id
_entity_poly.type
_entity_poly.pdbx_seq_one_letter_code
_entity_poly.pdbx_strand_id
1 'polypeptide(L)'
;MIHFENVSKTFKRNRVLDGIGLDIGLGERVALIGSNGAGKTTLIRCLLGEYTHEGEVAIDGLAQRTHRTQVLASVGFVPQLPPPLKMPVGQLIGFAASLCNSDEKRIAELALRLGLDVDKVRQQPFVKLSGGQKQKILIAIALGRDAKVLVMDEPAANLDPEARKIFFELLAERQHDTT
;
A
#
# COMPACT_ATOMS: atom_id res chain seq x y z
N MET A 1 5.04 -7.73 -12.89
CA MET A 1 5.07 -9.10 -12.32
C MET A 1 5.84 -9.07 -11.01
N ILE A 2 5.34 -9.74 -9.97
CA ILE A 2 6.05 -9.87 -8.69
C ILE A 2 6.59 -11.30 -8.60
N HIS A 3 7.84 -11.44 -8.20
CA HIS A 3 8.52 -12.72 -8.07
C HIS A 3 9.14 -12.85 -6.68
N PHE A 4 8.86 -13.97 -6.02
CA PHE A 4 9.52 -14.39 -4.78
C PHE A 4 10.21 -15.73 -5.04
N GLU A 5 11.50 -15.82 -4.75
CA GLU A 5 12.27 -17.05 -4.89
C GLU A 5 12.95 -17.40 -3.56
N ASN A 6 12.54 -18.54 -2.98
CA ASN A 6 13.09 -19.08 -1.73
C ASN A 6 13.16 -18.06 -0.58
N VAL A 7 12.16 -17.19 -0.48
CA VAL A 7 12.16 -16.11 0.51
C VAL A 7 11.94 -16.65 1.91
N SER A 8 12.93 -16.45 2.77
CA SER A 8 12.89 -16.84 4.18
C SER A 8 13.19 -15.65 5.08
N LYS A 9 12.51 -15.60 6.22
CA LYS A 9 12.70 -14.55 7.24
C LYS A 9 12.65 -15.14 8.64
N THR A 10 13.71 -14.89 9.38
CA THR A 10 13.84 -15.27 10.79
C THR A 10 13.95 -14.02 11.66
N PHE A 11 13.20 -13.96 12.75
CA PHE A 11 13.34 -12.97 13.82
C PHE A 11 13.87 -13.66 15.06
N LYS A 12 15.09 -13.33 15.46
CA LYS A 12 15.81 -14.01 16.56
C LYS A 12 15.89 -15.53 16.29
N ARG A 13 15.04 -16.33 16.95
CA ARG A 13 14.97 -17.81 16.80
C ARG A 13 13.68 -18.27 16.12
N ASN A 14 12.78 -17.35 15.76
CA ASN A 14 11.50 -17.70 15.15
C ASN A 14 11.57 -17.47 13.64
N ARG A 15 11.48 -18.54 12.85
CA ARG A 15 11.37 -18.52 11.40
C ARG A 15 9.91 -18.25 11.04
N VAL A 16 9.66 -17.06 10.47
CA VAL A 16 8.30 -16.57 10.13
C VAL A 16 7.96 -16.83 8.66
N LEU A 17 8.94 -16.73 7.78
CA LEU A 17 8.82 -17.14 6.37
C LEU A 17 9.84 -18.25 6.13
N ASP A 18 9.44 -19.28 5.41
CA ASP A 18 10.26 -20.45 5.13
C ASP A 18 10.17 -20.86 3.66
N GLY A 19 11.16 -20.46 2.87
CA GLY A 19 11.31 -20.85 1.48
C GLY A 19 10.11 -20.44 0.59
N ILE A 20 9.53 -19.27 0.79
CA ILE A 20 8.37 -18.83 0.01
C ILE A 20 8.77 -18.63 -1.44
N GLY A 21 8.09 -19.37 -2.34
CA GLY A 21 8.13 -19.17 -3.79
C GLY A 21 6.74 -18.77 -4.29
N LEU A 22 6.66 -17.64 -5.00
CA LEU A 22 5.38 -17.12 -5.51
C LEU A 22 5.65 -16.21 -6.71
N ASP A 23 4.91 -16.44 -7.77
CA ASP A 23 4.84 -15.55 -8.92
C ASP A 23 3.45 -14.93 -9.03
N ILE A 24 3.39 -13.61 -9.23
CA ILE A 24 2.15 -12.87 -9.46
C ILE A 24 2.28 -12.15 -10.78
N GLY A 25 1.46 -12.53 -11.75
CA GLY A 25 1.43 -11.96 -13.10
C GLY A 25 0.83 -10.56 -13.16
N LEU A 26 0.91 -9.96 -14.34
CA LEU A 26 0.21 -8.69 -14.63
C LEU A 26 -1.31 -8.93 -14.60
N GLY A 27 -2.07 -8.01 -14.01
CA GLY A 27 -3.53 -8.10 -13.88
C GLY A 27 -4.02 -9.09 -12.84
N GLU A 28 -3.14 -9.85 -12.19
CA GLU A 28 -3.54 -10.80 -11.16
C GLU A 28 -3.87 -10.10 -9.83
N ARG A 29 -4.86 -10.67 -9.15
CA ARG A 29 -5.24 -10.27 -7.79
C ARG A 29 -4.99 -11.42 -6.84
N VAL A 30 -4.15 -11.17 -5.87
CA VAL A 30 -3.77 -12.17 -4.86
C VAL A 30 -4.24 -11.73 -3.48
N ALA A 31 -4.96 -12.61 -2.78
CA ALA A 31 -5.32 -12.41 -1.39
C ALA A 31 -4.44 -13.30 -0.49
N LEU A 32 -3.70 -12.66 0.41
CA LEU A 32 -2.95 -13.36 1.46
C LEU A 32 -3.89 -13.70 2.62
N ILE A 33 -4.27 -14.97 2.73
CA ILE A 33 -5.18 -15.47 3.75
C ILE A 33 -4.39 -16.29 4.78
N GLY A 34 -4.71 -16.12 6.04
CA GLY A 34 -4.08 -16.87 7.14
C GLY A 34 -4.36 -16.24 8.51
N SER A 35 -4.09 -16.97 9.57
CA SER A 35 -4.24 -16.50 10.96
C SER A 35 -3.33 -15.30 11.26
N ASN A 36 -3.61 -14.62 12.39
CA ASN A 36 -2.70 -13.61 12.90
C ASN A 36 -1.36 -14.26 13.26
N GLY A 37 -0.27 -13.63 12.83
CA GLY A 37 1.08 -14.20 13.01
C GLY A 37 1.54 -15.15 11.90
N ALA A 38 0.71 -15.49 10.89
CA ALA A 38 1.09 -16.36 9.77
C ALA A 38 2.15 -15.76 8.80
N GLY A 39 2.65 -14.54 9.06
CA GLY A 39 3.71 -13.95 8.25
C GLY A 39 3.23 -13.04 7.11
N LYS A 40 1.92 -12.79 6.94
CA LYS A 40 1.37 -11.94 5.86
C LYS A 40 2.03 -10.57 5.78
N THR A 41 1.98 -9.81 6.85
CA THR A 41 2.63 -8.49 6.95
C THR A 41 4.16 -8.59 6.81
N THR A 42 4.76 -9.69 7.27
CA THR A 42 6.20 -9.92 7.09
C THR A 42 6.56 -10.08 5.62
N LEU A 43 5.77 -10.85 4.86
CA LEU A 43 5.96 -11.02 3.42
C LEU A 43 5.82 -9.69 2.67
N ILE A 44 4.77 -8.92 2.98
CA ILE A 44 4.57 -7.57 2.44
C ILE A 44 5.77 -6.66 2.73
N ARG A 45 6.29 -6.67 3.95
CA ARG A 45 7.45 -5.85 4.33
C ARG A 45 8.75 -6.30 3.68
N CYS A 46 8.89 -7.60 3.39
CA CYS A 46 10.00 -8.10 2.56
C CYS A 46 9.88 -7.59 1.13
N LEU A 47 8.67 -7.61 0.53
CA LEU A 47 8.40 -7.06 -0.80
C LEU A 47 8.74 -5.57 -0.88
N LEU A 48 8.39 -4.80 0.14
CA LEU A 48 8.64 -3.35 0.21
C LEU A 48 10.11 -3.00 0.59
N GLY A 49 10.94 -3.99 0.90
CA GLY A 49 12.32 -3.79 1.35
C GLY A 49 12.47 -3.17 2.72
N GLU A 50 11.45 -3.29 3.55
CA GLU A 50 11.52 -2.86 4.94
C GLU A 50 12.25 -3.89 5.82
N TYR A 51 12.17 -5.17 5.44
CA TYR A 51 12.87 -6.26 6.13
C TYR A 51 13.90 -6.92 5.23
N THR A 52 15.07 -7.19 5.78
CA THR A 52 16.05 -8.09 5.18
C THR A 52 15.54 -9.52 5.22
N HIS A 53 15.78 -10.29 4.19
CA HIS A 53 15.34 -11.68 4.03
C HIS A 53 16.40 -12.50 3.28
N GLU A 54 16.32 -13.81 3.33
CA GLU A 54 17.03 -14.73 2.45
C GLU A 54 16.20 -14.92 1.16
N GLY A 55 16.83 -15.38 0.09
CA GLY A 55 16.20 -15.53 -1.22
C GLY A 55 16.05 -14.21 -1.97
N GLU A 56 15.29 -14.22 -3.06
CA GLU A 56 15.11 -13.06 -3.94
C GLU A 56 13.67 -12.57 -3.95
N VAL A 57 13.51 -11.23 -4.06
CA VAL A 57 12.25 -10.54 -4.34
C VAL A 57 12.49 -9.55 -5.47
N ALA A 58 11.68 -9.66 -6.52
CA ALA A 58 11.76 -8.77 -7.67
C ALA A 58 10.38 -8.25 -8.08
N ILE A 59 10.31 -7.03 -8.61
CA ILE A 59 9.14 -6.43 -9.25
C ILE A 59 9.56 -6.00 -10.65
N ASP A 60 8.85 -6.45 -11.69
CA ASP A 60 9.18 -6.21 -13.11
C ASP A 60 10.65 -6.55 -13.45
N GLY A 61 11.20 -7.63 -12.88
CA GLY A 61 12.58 -8.04 -13.07
C GLY A 61 13.60 -7.20 -12.32
N LEU A 62 13.17 -6.19 -11.57
CA LEU A 62 14.07 -5.37 -10.75
C LEU A 62 14.16 -5.96 -9.34
N ALA A 63 15.34 -6.43 -8.97
CA ALA A 63 15.61 -6.93 -7.63
C ALA A 63 15.40 -5.80 -6.59
N GLN A 64 14.53 -6.03 -5.65
CA GLN A 64 14.12 -5.04 -4.64
C GLN A 64 15.31 -4.50 -3.81
N ARG A 65 16.33 -5.31 -3.55
CA ARG A 65 17.50 -4.89 -2.76
C ARG A 65 18.38 -3.87 -3.46
N THR A 66 18.57 -4.02 -4.78
CA THR A 66 19.48 -3.19 -5.57
C THR A 66 18.79 -2.02 -6.26
N HIS A 67 17.48 -2.16 -6.55
CA HIS A 67 16.67 -1.17 -7.28
C HIS A 67 15.53 -0.59 -6.45
N ARG A 68 15.72 -0.48 -5.12
CA ARG A 68 14.66 -0.14 -4.17
C ARG A 68 13.87 1.11 -4.55
N THR A 69 14.53 2.18 -4.97
CA THR A 69 13.86 3.43 -5.36
C THR A 69 12.93 3.24 -6.56
N GLN A 70 13.40 2.53 -7.60
CA GLN A 70 12.63 2.25 -8.80
C GLN A 70 11.45 1.33 -8.49
N VAL A 71 11.67 0.28 -7.69
CA VAL A 71 10.63 -0.64 -7.23
C VAL A 71 9.55 0.11 -6.45
N LEU A 72 9.92 0.92 -5.45
CA LEU A 72 8.95 1.65 -4.64
C LEU A 72 8.22 2.74 -5.42
N ALA A 73 8.81 3.30 -6.46
CA ALA A 73 8.13 4.24 -7.36
C ALA A 73 6.96 3.58 -8.10
N SER A 74 7.03 2.28 -8.38
CA SER A 74 5.98 1.51 -9.07
C SER A 74 4.93 0.89 -8.15
N VAL A 75 5.10 1.00 -6.81
CA VAL A 75 4.21 0.36 -5.82
C VAL A 75 3.36 1.39 -5.09
N GLY A 76 2.04 1.22 -5.09
CA GLY A 76 1.12 1.88 -4.16
C GLY A 76 0.94 1.01 -2.92
N PHE A 77 1.16 1.57 -1.73
CA PHE A 77 1.05 0.81 -0.48
C PHE A 77 0.05 1.43 0.49
N VAL A 78 -0.85 0.60 1.02
CA VAL A 78 -1.76 0.96 2.11
C VAL A 78 -1.41 0.10 3.33
N PRO A 79 -0.79 0.68 4.37
CA PRO A 79 -0.43 -0.06 5.58
C PRO A 79 -1.64 -0.34 6.47
N GLN A 80 -1.59 -1.41 7.25
CA GLN A 80 -2.59 -1.72 8.28
C GLN A 80 -2.69 -0.63 9.35
N LEU A 81 -1.54 -0.14 9.82
CA LEU A 81 -1.47 0.92 10.81
C LEU A 81 -0.97 2.23 10.16
N PRO A 82 -1.78 3.29 10.17
CA PRO A 82 -1.36 4.58 9.64
C PRO A 82 -0.13 5.13 10.37
N PRO A 83 0.87 5.66 9.65
CA PRO A 83 2.07 6.23 10.26
C PRO A 83 1.72 7.47 11.09
N PRO A 84 2.44 7.75 12.21
CA PRO A 84 2.15 8.86 13.11
C PRO A 84 2.67 10.21 12.58
N LEU A 85 2.25 10.61 11.38
CA LEU A 85 2.71 11.84 10.73
C LEU A 85 2.10 13.08 11.39
N LYS A 86 2.97 14.05 11.74
CA LYS A 86 2.56 15.32 12.37
C LYS A 86 2.28 16.43 11.34
N MET A 87 2.61 16.22 10.05
CA MET A 87 2.37 17.20 9.00
C MET A 87 0.88 17.37 8.71
N PRO A 88 0.44 18.56 8.26
CA PRO A 88 -0.92 18.79 7.79
C PRO A 88 -1.30 17.90 6.61
N VAL A 89 -2.59 17.53 6.51
CA VAL A 89 -3.12 16.66 5.44
C VAL A 89 -2.79 17.21 4.05
N GLY A 90 -2.96 18.51 3.82
CA GLY A 90 -2.64 19.11 2.53
C GLY A 90 -1.16 18.98 2.16
N GLN A 91 -0.25 19.14 3.13
CA GLN A 91 1.18 18.93 2.89
C GLN A 91 1.50 17.45 2.61
N LEU A 92 0.83 16.52 3.31
CA LEU A 92 1.01 15.09 3.06
C LEU A 92 0.58 14.71 1.63
N ILE A 93 -0.56 15.23 1.17
CA ILE A 93 -1.05 14.98 -0.20
C ILE A 93 -0.10 15.58 -1.23
N GLY A 94 0.31 16.84 -1.07
CA GLY A 94 1.27 17.50 -1.97
C GLY A 94 2.61 16.78 -2.02
N PHE A 95 3.13 16.35 -0.85
CA PHE A 95 4.35 15.55 -0.78
C PHE A 95 4.20 14.20 -1.49
N ALA A 96 3.10 13.48 -1.26
CA ALA A 96 2.84 12.20 -1.91
C ALA A 96 2.69 12.37 -3.44
N ALA A 97 1.99 13.41 -3.89
CA ALA A 97 1.83 13.72 -5.30
C ALA A 97 3.18 14.00 -5.98
N SER A 98 4.03 14.83 -5.35
CA SER A 98 5.35 15.17 -5.91
C SER A 98 6.30 13.97 -5.99
N LEU A 99 6.29 13.07 -4.99
CA LEU A 99 7.12 11.86 -4.99
C LEU A 99 6.71 10.84 -6.06
N CYS A 100 5.44 10.81 -6.42
CA CYS A 100 4.86 9.77 -7.26
C CYS A 100 4.47 10.27 -8.64
N ASN A 101 4.84 11.51 -8.99
CA ASN A 101 4.43 12.19 -10.23
C ASN A 101 2.90 12.10 -10.47
N SER A 102 2.13 12.32 -9.39
CA SER A 102 0.68 12.21 -9.35
C SER A 102 0.03 13.58 -9.19
N ASP A 103 -1.28 13.68 -9.39
CA ASP A 103 -2.04 14.92 -9.24
C ASP A 103 -2.72 14.98 -7.86
N GLU A 104 -2.46 16.06 -7.10
CA GLU A 104 -3.13 16.34 -5.83
C GLU A 104 -4.66 16.36 -5.96
N LYS A 105 -5.19 16.89 -7.08
CA LYS A 105 -6.64 16.95 -7.33
C LYS A 105 -7.22 15.53 -7.42
N ARG A 106 -6.55 14.63 -8.15
CA ARG A 106 -6.97 13.23 -8.27
C ARG A 106 -7.01 12.55 -6.89
N ILE A 107 -5.99 12.80 -6.05
CA ILE A 107 -5.98 12.25 -4.68
C ILE A 107 -7.15 12.81 -3.86
N ALA A 108 -7.42 14.13 -3.94
CA ALA A 108 -8.53 14.76 -3.23
C ALA A 108 -9.90 14.26 -3.70
N GLU A 109 -10.09 14.06 -5.00
CA GLU A 109 -11.31 13.48 -5.59
C GLU A 109 -11.55 12.04 -5.10
N LEU A 110 -10.52 11.20 -5.05
CA LEU A 110 -10.61 9.86 -4.51
C LEU A 110 -10.96 9.85 -3.02
N ALA A 111 -10.37 10.77 -2.24
CA ALA A 111 -10.72 10.93 -0.83
C ALA A 111 -12.18 11.37 -0.66
N LEU A 112 -12.65 12.29 -1.51
CA LEU A 112 -14.05 12.75 -1.50
C LEU A 112 -15.02 11.62 -1.85
N ARG A 113 -14.71 10.79 -2.84
CA ARG A 113 -15.51 9.58 -3.17
C ARG A 113 -15.60 8.64 -1.97
N LEU A 114 -14.51 8.47 -1.22
CA LEU A 114 -14.50 7.68 0.04
C LEU A 114 -15.23 8.39 1.21
N GLY A 115 -15.86 9.54 0.98
CA GLY A 115 -16.59 10.30 1.99
C GLY A 115 -15.69 11.17 2.88
N LEU A 116 -14.53 11.62 2.39
CA LEU A 116 -13.65 12.53 3.10
C LEU A 116 -13.34 13.76 2.25
N ASP A 117 -13.93 14.89 2.62
CA ASP A 117 -13.63 16.20 2.05
C ASP A 117 -12.26 16.70 2.59
N VAL A 118 -11.25 16.68 1.72
CA VAL A 118 -9.87 17.05 2.07
C VAL A 118 -9.77 18.52 2.49
N ASP A 119 -10.56 19.41 1.91
CA ASP A 119 -10.48 20.85 2.20
C ASP A 119 -10.88 21.15 3.65
N LYS A 120 -11.84 20.38 4.21
CA LYS A 120 -12.25 20.53 5.61
C LYS A 120 -11.19 20.12 6.62
N VAL A 121 -10.24 19.27 6.21
CA VAL A 121 -9.17 18.74 7.09
C VAL A 121 -7.78 19.16 6.64
N ARG A 122 -7.67 19.99 5.59
CA ARG A 122 -6.42 20.33 4.89
C ARG A 122 -5.31 20.83 5.83
N GLN A 123 -5.67 21.64 6.84
CA GLN A 123 -4.74 22.22 7.80
C GLN A 123 -4.55 21.32 9.05
N GLN A 124 -5.36 20.29 9.20
CA GLN A 124 -5.28 19.41 10.36
C GLN A 124 -4.07 18.47 10.26
N PRO A 125 -3.26 18.29 11.32
CA PRO A 125 -2.22 17.29 11.35
C PRO A 125 -2.78 15.89 11.11
N PHE A 126 -2.16 15.11 10.22
CA PHE A 126 -2.63 13.76 9.86
C PHE A 126 -2.80 12.86 11.09
N VAL A 127 -1.90 12.95 12.08
CA VAL A 127 -1.98 12.18 13.32
C VAL A 127 -3.27 12.45 14.12
N LYS A 128 -3.90 13.61 13.94
CA LYS A 128 -5.13 14.02 14.65
C LYS A 128 -6.42 13.52 13.98
N LEU A 129 -6.34 13.03 12.76
CA LEU A 129 -7.49 12.42 12.08
C LEU A 129 -7.96 11.15 12.81
N SER A 130 -9.25 10.80 12.66
CA SER A 130 -9.76 9.50 13.09
C SER A 130 -9.10 8.36 12.31
N GLY A 131 -9.19 7.12 12.81
CA GLY A 131 -8.65 5.94 12.12
C GLY A 131 -9.21 5.80 10.70
N GLY A 132 -10.52 5.94 10.54
CA GLY A 132 -11.18 5.87 9.23
C GLY A 132 -10.77 7.00 8.29
N GLN A 133 -10.64 8.24 8.78
CA GLN A 133 -10.16 9.36 7.96
C GLN A 133 -8.72 9.14 7.49
N LYS A 134 -7.83 8.67 8.38
CA LYS A 134 -6.45 8.32 8.00
C LYS A 134 -6.43 7.26 6.90
N GLN A 135 -7.24 6.22 7.05
CA GLN A 135 -7.32 5.13 6.11
C GLN A 135 -7.80 5.62 4.73
N LYS A 136 -8.85 6.48 4.70
CA LYS A 136 -9.37 7.09 3.47
C LYS A 136 -8.29 7.89 2.73
N ILE A 137 -7.49 8.69 3.44
CA ILE A 137 -6.34 9.44 2.85
C ILE A 137 -5.28 8.48 2.30
N LEU A 138 -4.88 7.45 3.04
CA LEU A 138 -3.85 6.51 2.57
C LEU A 138 -4.31 5.73 1.34
N ILE A 139 -5.58 5.31 1.30
CA ILE A 139 -6.17 4.67 0.13
C ILE A 139 -6.19 5.64 -1.07
N ALA A 140 -6.63 6.89 -0.86
CA ALA A 140 -6.67 7.89 -1.91
C ALA A 140 -5.26 8.18 -2.49
N ILE A 141 -4.24 8.27 -1.64
CA ILE A 141 -2.84 8.41 -2.07
C ILE A 141 -2.39 7.17 -2.88
N ALA A 142 -2.64 5.96 -2.39
CA ALA A 142 -2.21 4.74 -3.06
C ALA A 142 -2.91 4.56 -4.42
N LEU A 143 -4.22 4.86 -4.50
CA LEU A 143 -4.99 4.78 -5.74
C LEU A 143 -4.76 5.98 -6.67
N GLY A 144 -4.44 7.15 -6.14
CA GLY A 144 -4.22 8.37 -6.92
C GLY A 144 -2.91 8.35 -7.69
N ARG A 145 -1.93 7.54 -7.27
CA ARG A 145 -0.66 7.42 -7.98
C ARG A 145 -0.77 6.41 -9.13
N ASP A 146 0.05 6.58 -10.13
CA ASP A 146 0.15 5.67 -11.29
C ASP A 146 1.06 4.48 -10.94
N ALA A 147 0.62 3.68 -9.97
CA ALA A 147 1.37 2.52 -9.51
C ALA A 147 0.99 1.28 -10.32
N LYS A 148 1.97 0.50 -10.76
CA LYS A 148 1.79 -0.78 -11.44
C LYS A 148 1.34 -1.89 -10.50
N VAL A 149 1.72 -1.78 -9.24
CA VAL A 149 1.42 -2.76 -8.19
C VAL A 149 0.75 -2.06 -7.02
N LEU A 150 -0.37 -2.62 -6.55
CA LEU A 150 -1.03 -2.19 -5.32
C LEU A 150 -0.84 -3.24 -4.24
N VAL A 151 -0.20 -2.85 -3.16
CA VAL A 151 -0.01 -3.69 -1.96
C VAL A 151 -0.85 -3.11 -0.83
N MET A 152 -1.67 -3.93 -0.22
CA MET A 152 -2.58 -3.48 0.84
C MET A 152 -2.58 -4.47 2.01
N ASP A 153 -2.37 -3.96 3.21
CA ASP A 153 -2.40 -4.74 4.45
C ASP A 153 -3.66 -4.37 5.24
N GLU A 154 -4.69 -5.21 5.19
CA GLU A 154 -6.01 -5.01 5.81
C GLU A 154 -6.67 -3.64 5.52
N PRO A 155 -6.74 -3.18 4.26
CA PRO A 155 -7.09 -1.80 3.90
C PRO A 155 -8.51 -1.38 4.33
N ALA A 156 -9.42 -2.32 4.49
CA ALA A 156 -10.83 -2.05 4.80
C ALA A 156 -11.18 -2.13 6.30
N ALA A 157 -10.22 -2.45 7.19
CA ALA A 157 -10.49 -2.70 8.60
C ALA A 157 -11.09 -1.49 9.35
N ASN A 158 -10.68 -0.28 8.98
CA ASN A 158 -11.11 0.96 9.63
C ASN A 158 -12.14 1.76 8.80
N LEU A 159 -12.66 1.20 7.71
CA LEU A 159 -13.66 1.86 6.87
C LEU A 159 -15.08 1.58 7.39
N ASP A 160 -15.93 2.62 7.35
CA ASP A 160 -17.37 2.45 7.48
C ASP A 160 -17.93 1.64 6.29
N PRO A 161 -19.15 1.08 6.40
CA PRO A 161 -19.72 0.21 5.36
C PRO A 161 -19.83 0.87 3.98
N GLU A 162 -20.16 2.17 3.93
CA GLU A 162 -20.29 2.92 2.69
C GLU A 162 -18.91 3.14 2.03
N ALA A 163 -17.94 3.63 2.79
CA ALA A 163 -16.59 3.80 2.30
C ALA A 163 -15.95 2.47 1.85
N ARG A 164 -16.26 1.36 2.53
CA ARG A 164 -15.81 0.02 2.13
C ARG A 164 -16.39 -0.39 0.77
N LYS A 165 -17.67 -0.14 0.52
CA LYS A 165 -18.29 -0.42 -0.79
C LYS A 165 -17.59 0.39 -1.89
N ILE A 166 -17.45 1.70 -1.69
CA ILE A 166 -16.79 2.59 -2.64
C ILE A 166 -15.32 2.17 -2.88
N PHE A 167 -14.62 1.76 -1.84
CA PHE A 167 -13.25 1.25 -1.99
C PHE A 167 -13.16 0.06 -2.95
N PHE A 168 -14.05 -0.91 -2.85
CA PHE A 168 -14.08 -2.05 -3.78
C PHE A 168 -14.50 -1.65 -5.19
N GLU A 169 -15.39 -0.66 -5.35
CA GLU A 169 -15.74 -0.08 -6.66
C GLU A 169 -14.52 0.59 -7.31
N LEU A 170 -13.77 1.41 -6.54
CA LEU A 170 -12.53 2.06 -6.99
C LEU A 170 -11.46 1.03 -7.42
N LEU A 171 -11.34 -0.07 -6.68
CA LEU A 171 -10.45 -1.16 -7.08
C LEU A 171 -10.91 -1.84 -8.37
N ALA A 172 -12.23 -2.00 -8.56
CA ALA A 172 -12.78 -2.58 -9.78
C ALA A 172 -12.56 -1.69 -10.99
N GLU A 173 -12.77 -0.37 -10.87
CA GLU A 173 -12.51 0.59 -11.95
C GLU A 173 -11.05 0.56 -12.44
N ARG A 174 -10.13 0.30 -11.53
CA ARG A 174 -8.69 0.24 -11.85
C ARG A 174 -8.23 -1.06 -12.51
N GLN A 175 -9.12 -2.06 -12.67
CA GLN A 175 -8.78 -3.38 -13.22
C GLN A 175 -8.25 -3.37 -14.65
N HIS A 176 -8.55 -2.35 -15.42
CA HIS A 176 -8.14 -2.29 -16.82
C HIS A 176 -6.72 -1.75 -17.03
N ASP A 177 -6.11 -1.13 -16.02
CA ASP A 177 -4.84 -0.40 -16.15
C ASP A 177 -3.70 -0.91 -15.26
N THR A 178 -3.95 -1.83 -14.31
CA THR A 178 -2.95 -2.23 -13.30
C THR A 178 -3.08 -3.68 -12.85
N THR A 179 -1.96 -4.21 -12.45
CA THR A 179 -1.85 -5.46 -11.65
C THR A 179 -2.05 -5.17 -10.18
#